data_9747348b4e1940f3e2362daa574bdaef
#
_entry.id   9747348b4e1940f3e2362daa574bdaef
#
_cell.length_a   1.000
_cell.length_b   1.000
_cell.length_c   1.000
_cell.angle_alpha   90.00
_cell.angle_beta   90.00
_cell.angle_gamma   90.00
#
_symmetry.space_group_name_H-M   'P 1'
#
loop_
_entity.id
_entity.type
_entity.pdbx_description
1 polymer ?
#
loop_
_entity_poly.entity_id
_entity_poly.type
_entity_poly.pdbx_seq_one_letter_code
_entity_poly.pdbx_strand_id
1 'polypeptide(L)'
;MNLHKTIPALAVVLFGANGCAFITGLVSAGGADNSAFTVDMEGYDVKKIDLVRPEARGGICPGTAVAFKVSAEVIDKKKSQKTMLESADPKGKANDARGKMDLTEFAMAARGGSIESGVFTASPDPFAALLGYDVKATFRLDKSKTSQKHFAPEYTCITGVGTSGASGNYGGSGNGGSSNGGAGGAGGQGGAGSAGPKLNVYVSIVETPLFDRVGVIRVSGDVEQLTLFDLSTGMNVSARGGSGGDGGSGGNGGQGAGPFGSGKSGGPGGPGGDGGPGGDGGSVVVVTDDRFPELRDAIRVDVSGGGPGGAGSGGRGGSGTPPDKGLPEGPKGPDGPPGSASNVAGRDGSIESRAEDVGSMFAELPPGVRLSGAPRAEPAPPPPPPEPPTKGKKKKPA
;
A
#
# COMPACT_ATOMS: atom_id res chain seq x y z
N MET A 1 44.39 -15.67 0.68
CA MET A 1 43.35 -16.19 -0.26
C MET A 1 42.09 -16.41 0.56
N ASN A 2 41.26 -15.38 0.68
CA ASN A 2 39.99 -15.44 1.43
C ASN A 2 38.83 -15.38 0.41
N LEU A 3 38.13 -16.51 0.28
CA LEU A 3 36.90 -16.60 -0.51
C LEU A 3 35.74 -16.00 0.27
N HIS A 4 35.23 -14.87 -0.15
CA HIS A 4 33.94 -14.37 0.28
C HIS A 4 32.84 -15.19 -0.47
N LYS A 5 32.08 -15.96 0.29
CA LYS A 5 30.83 -16.59 -0.18
C LYS A 5 29.72 -15.54 -0.13
N THR A 6 29.35 -15.05 -1.30
CA THR A 6 28.11 -14.28 -1.50
C THR A 6 26.93 -15.27 -1.57
N ILE A 7 25.98 -15.14 -0.67
CA ILE A 7 24.69 -15.84 -0.69
C ILE A 7 23.74 -14.98 -1.54
N PRO A 8 23.11 -15.51 -2.59
CA PRO A 8 22.11 -14.77 -3.32
C PRO A 8 20.79 -14.72 -2.52
N ALA A 9 20.29 -13.51 -2.31
CA ALA A 9 18.97 -13.29 -1.76
C ALA A 9 17.90 -13.78 -2.75
N LEU A 10 17.10 -14.76 -2.32
CA LEU A 10 15.97 -15.27 -3.08
C LEU A 10 14.82 -14.24 -2.96
N ALA A 11 14.57 -13.52 -4.05
CA ALA A 11 13.42 -12.64 -4.15
C ALA A 11 12.17 -13.49 -4.41
N VAL A 12 11.32 -13.65 -3.41
CA VAL A 12 9.96 -14.18 -3.57
C VAL A 12 9.08 -13.06 -4.08
N VAL A 13 8.76 -13.09 -5.38
CA VAL A 13 7.77 -12.20 -5.99
C VAL A 13 6.39 -12.83 -5.75
N LEU A 14 5.66 -12.32 -4.77
CA LEU A 14 4.23 -12.57 -4.63
C LEU A 14 3.48 -11.61 -5.56
N PHE A 15 2.94 -12.14 -6.65
CA PHE A 15 1.94 -11.47 -7.46
C PHE A 15 0.62 -11.41 -6.66
N GLY A 16 0.35 -10.27 -6.06
CA GLY A 16 -0.96 -9.92 -5.53
C GLY A 16 -1.59 -8.86 -6.42
N ALA A 17 -2.77 -9.16 -6.96
CA ALA A 17 -3.49 -8.32 -7.91
C ALA A 17 -3.92 -6.98 -7.31
N ASN A 18 -3.65 -5.94 -8.05
CA ASN A 18 -4.38 -4.70 -8.32
C ASN A 18 -4.96 -3.87 -7.16
N GLY A 19 -4.45 -2.64 -7.07
CA GLY A 19 -5.22 -1.49 -6.63
C GLY A 19 -4.84 -0.92 -5.28
N CYS A 20 -3.75 -0.34 -5.23
CA CYS A 20 -3.25 0.87 -4.58
C CYS A 20 -1.74 0.83 -4.76
N ALA A 21 -1.21 1.76 -5.54
CA ALA A 21 0.23 1.95 -5.64
C ALA A 21 0.76 2.42 -4.28
N PHE A 22 0.87 1.51 -3.34
CA PHE A 22 1.79 1.71 -2.23
C PHE A 22 3.18 1.64 -2.84
N ILE A 23 3.81 2.80 -2.92
CA ILE A 23 5.26 2.89 -3.03
C ILE A 23 5.79 2.15 -1.81
N THR A 24 5.98 0.84 -1.94
CA THR A 24 6.90 0.11 -1.09
C THR A 24 8.29 0.58 -1.48
N GLY A 25 8.65 1.78 -0.97
CA GLY A 25 10.04 2.10 -0.84
C GLY A 25 10.65 0.95 -0.05
N LEU A 26 11.40 0.07 -0.73
CA LEU A 26 12.38 -0.76 -0.08
C LEU A 26 13.31 0.21 0.65
N VAL A 27 12.96 0.55 1.87
CA VAL A 27 13.95 1.05 2.82
C VAL A 27 14.80 -0.18 3.08
N SER A 28 15.92 -0.29 2.36
CA SER A 28 17.01 -1.15 2.77
C SER A 28 17.25 -0.81 4.23
N ALA A 29 16.96 -1.76 5.12
CA ALA A 29 17.30 -1.72 6.53
C ALA A 29 18.83 -1.87 6.65
N GLY A 30 19.54 -0.87 6.15
CA GLY A 30 20.86 -0.53 6.60
C GLY A 30 20.66 0.35 7.83
N GLY A 31 20.35 -0.26 8.97
CA GLY A 31 20.48 0.42 10.25
C GLY A 31 21.92 0.91 10.30
N ALA A 32 22.13 2.22 10.08
CA ALA A 32 23.42 2.81 10.31
C ALA A 32 23.80 2.46 11.76
N ASP A 33 24.94 1.85 11.94
CA ASP A 33 25.48 1.58 13.28
C ASP A 33 25.73 2.94 13.97
N ASN A 34 24.76 3.37 14.76
CA ASN A 34 24.77 4.64 15.48
C ASN A 34 25.55 4.54 16.80
N SER A 35 26.11 3.38 17.13
CA SER A 35 26.76 3.11 18.42
C SER A 35 27.90 4.09 18.74
N ALA A 36 28.58 4.61 17.73
CA ALA A 36 29.66 5.59 17.91
C ALA A 36 29.19 6.98 18.38
N PHE A 37 27.88 7.28 18.30
CA PHE A 37 27.32 8.58 18.64
C PHE A 37 26.37 8.55 19.82
N THR A 38 25.92 7.37 20.24
CA THR A 38 24.94 7.18 21.32
C THR A 38 25.61 7.16 22.68
N VAL A 39 24.81 7.31 23.71
CA VAL A 39 25.23 7.27 25.11
C VAL A 39 25.37 5.81 25.56
N ASP A 40 26.52 5.47 26.17
CA ASP A 40 26.68 4.15 26.83
C ASP A 40 25.84 4.08 28.11
N MET A 41 24.82 3.22 28.09
CA MET A 41 23.87 3.06 29.20
C MET A 41 24.44 2.34 30.43
N GLU A 42 25.60 1.69 30.36
CA GLU A 42 26.26 1.12 31.51
C GLU A 42 26.71 2.17 32.55
N GLY A 43 26.95 3.40 32.07
CA GLY A 43 27.28 4.56 32.91
C GLY A 43 26.12 5.14 33.71
N TYR A 44 24.90 4.64 33.51
CA TYR A 44 23.70 5.18 34.13
C TYR A 44 22.91 4.15 34.93
N ASP A 45 22.20 4.63 35.94
CA ASP A 45 21.21 3.86 36.70
C ASP A 45 19.83 4.28 36.21
N VAL A 46 19.18 3.40 35.45
CA VAL A 46 17.85 3.67 34.85
C VAL A 46 16.78 3.51 35.92
N LYS A 47 16.07 4.59 36.24
CA LYS A 47 14.98 4.60 37.23
C LYS A 47 13.64 4.26 36.63
N LYS A 48 13.34 4.83 35.45
CA LYS A 48 12.06 4.65 34.74
C LYS A 48 12.29 4.81 33.24
N ILE A 49 11.53 4.07 32.44
CA ILE A 49 11.43 4.29 31.01
C ILE A 49 9.99 4.63 30.64
N ASP A 50 9.81 5.40 29.60
CA ASP A 50 8.51 5.66 28.96
C ASP A 50 8.61 5.56 27.44
N LEU A 51 7.61 4.94 26.85
CA LEU A 51 7.48 4.81 25.41
C LEU A 51 6.76 6.06 24.86
N VAL A 52 7.38 6.74 23.93
CA VAL A 52 6.88 8.01 23.37
C VAL A 52 6.58 7.83 21.88
N ARG A 53 5.39 8.24 21.48
CA ARG A 53 4.99 8.39 20.08
C ARG A 53 5.13 9.86 19.70
N PRO A 54 6.12 10.28 18.86
CA PRO A 54 6.38 11.69 18.57
C PRO A 54 5.25 12.41 17.85
N GLU A 55 4.52 11.69 16.99
CA GLU A 55 3.48 12.25 16.12
C GLU A 55 2.06 11.99 16.64
N ALA A 56 1.87 11.93 17.94
CA ALA A 56 0.67 11.34 18.52
C ALA A 56 -0.49 12.29 18.73
N ARG A 57 -1.50 12.20 17.88
CA ARG A 57 -2.89 12.43 18.32
C ARG A 57 -3.77 11.39 17.62
N GLY A 58 -4.55 10.61 18.40
CA GLY A 58 -5.51 9.64 17.87
C GLY A 58 -5.05 8.19 17.89
N GLY A 59 -5.83 7.32 17.23
CA GLY A 59 -5.56 5.91 17.06
C GLY A 59 -4.42 5.62 16.10
N ILE A 60 -4.27 4.36 15.73
CA ILE A 60 -3.34 3.91 14.69
C ILE A 60 -4.15 3.28 13.57
N CYS A 61 -3.94 3.76 12.34
CA CYS A 61 -4.55 3.19 11.16
C CYS A 61 -3.98 1.80 10.84
N PRO A 62 -4.80 0.82 10.45
CA PRO A 62 -4.32 -0.44 9.90
C PRO A 62 -3.37 -0.22 8.72
N GLY A 63 -2.28 -1.00 8.67
CA GLY A 63 -1.27 -0.90 7.62
C GLY A 63 -0.30 0.29 7.72
N THR A 64 -0.42 1.17 8.71
CA THR A 64 0.49 2.31 8.85
C THR A 64 1.71 2.00 9.71
N ALA A 65 2.81 2.70 9.42
CA ALA A 65 4.06 2.60 10.17
C ALA A 65 4.26 3.82 11.07
N VAL A 66 4.40 3.58 12.38
CA VAL A 66 4.53 4.60 13.43
C VAL A 66 5.86 4.44 14.13
N ALA A 67 6.66 5.51 14.20
CA ALA A 67 7.91 5.53 14.94
C ALA A 67 7.66 5.72 16.45
N PHE A 68 8.41 4.98 17.26
CA PHE A 68 8.40 5.12 18.72
C PHE A 68 9.79 5.45 19.23
N LYS A 69 9.86 6.34 20.20
CA LYS A 69 11.06 6.65 20.97
C LYS A 69 10.92 6.12 22.39
N VAL A 70 12.03 5.92 23.06
CA VAL A 70 12.06 5.65 24.49
C VAL A 70 12.64 6.85 25.20
N SER A 71 11.96 7.34 26.23
CA SER A 71 12.48 8.32 27.18
C SER A 71 12.83 7.60 28.47
N ALA A 72 13.99 7.89 29.05
CA ALA A 72 14.45 7.27 30.29
C ALA A 72 14.85 8.32 31.32
N GLU A 73 14.33 8.16 32.53
CA GLU A 73 14.83 8.86 33.71
C GLU A 73 16.02 8.10 34.26
N VAL A 74 17.19 8.73 34.29
CA VAL A 74 18.45 8.10 34.66
C VAL A 74 19.21 8.90 35.69
N ILE A 75 20.09 8.22 36.49
CA ILE A 75 21.08 8.86 37.33
C ILE A 75 22.47 8.53 36.77
N ASP A 76 23.24 9.56 36.42
CA ASP A 76 24.64 9.44 36.04
C ASP A 76 25.43 8.89 37.27
N LYS A 77 26.05 7.70 37.15
CA LYS A 77 26.76 7.05 38.23
C LYS A 77 27.99 7.82 38.69
N LYS A 78 28.60 8.64 37.81
CA LYS A 78 29.81 9.44 38.10
C LYS A 78 29.47 10.75 38.81
N LYS A 79 28.36 11.40 38.36
CA LYS A 79 27.98 12.73 38.87
C LYS A 79 26.87 12.70 39.89
N SER A 80 26.22 11.55 40.10
CA SER A 80 25.04 11.38 40.95
C SER A 80 23.89 12.35 40.53
N GLN A 81 23.87 12.78 39.27
CA GLN A 81 22.89 13.73 38.75
C GLN A 81 21.76 13.01 38.03
N LYS A 82 20.55 13.38 38.39
CA LYS A 82 19.33 12.91 37.70
C LYS A 82 19.15 13.67 36.39
N THR A 83 18.90 12.96 35.30
CA THR A 83 18.62 13.54 33.97
C THR A 83 17.61 12.69 33.18
N MET A 84 17.06 13.27 32.14
CA MET A 84 16.22 12.57 31.15
C MET A 84 17.05 12.36 29.90
N LEU A 85 17.04 11.15 29.42
CA LEU A 85 17.62 10.78 28.12
C LEU A 85 16.49 10.33 27.19
N GLU A 86 16.63 10.64 25.90
CA GLU A 86 15.74 10.14 24.85
C GLU A 86 16.51 9.20 23.92
N SER A 87 15.83 8.22 23.36
CA SER A 87 16.41 7.40 22.31
C SER A 87 16.56 8.17 21.01
N ALA A 88 17.48 7.72 20.16
CA ALA A 88 17.57 8.20 18.79
C ALA A 88 16.22 8.02 18.06
N ASP A 89 15.99 8.84 17.04
CA ASP A 89 14.80 8.72 16.21
C ASP A 89 14.97 7.51 15.26
N PRO A 90 14.04 6.56 15.22
CA PRO A 90 14.12 5.40 14.32
C PRO A 90 14.25 5.76 12.84
N LYS A 91 13.70 6.90 12.45
CA LYS A 91 13.74 7.44 11.08
C LYS A 91 14.76 8.58 10.92
N GLY A 92 15.52 8.89 11.98
CA GLY A 92 16.48 9.98 12.02
C GLY A 92 17.81 9.66 11.30
N LYS A 93 18.60 10.70 11.06
CA LYS A 93 19.98 10.55 10.54
C LYS A 93 20.94 10.18 11.68
N ALA A 94 22.06 9.50 11.35
CA ALA A 94 23.06 9.09 12.33
C ALA A 94 23.56 10.24 13.22
N ASN A 95 23.75 11.43 12.65
CA ASN A 95 24.20 12.61 13.42
C ASN A 95 23.18 13.09 14.45
N ASP A 96 21.89 12.75 14.29
CA ASP A 96 20.83 13.14 15.21
C ASP A 96 20.81 12.22 16.46
N ALA A 97 21.60 11.14 16.46
CA ALA A 97 21.74 10.21 17.59
C ALA A 97 22.71 10.69 18.67
N ARG A 98 23.49 11.74 18.41
CA ARG A 98 24.53 12.22 19.36
C ARG A 98 23.92 12.60 20.70
N GLY A 99 24.42 11.96 21.77
CA GLY A 99 23.96 12.19 23.13
C GLY A 99 22.59 11.59 23.46
N LYS A 100 22.06 10.72 22.59
CA LYS A 100 20.83 9.98 22.80
C LYS A 100 21.11 8.50 23.10
N MET A 101 20.12 7.78 23.60
CA MET A 101 20.22 6.34 23.82
C MET A 101 20.05 5.60 22.48
N ASP A 102 20.75 4.46 22.35
CA ASP A 102 20.49 3.54 21.25
C ASP A 102 19.20 2.75 21.52
N LEU A 103 18.34 2.62 20.49
CA LEU A 103 17.15 1.81 20.59
C LEU A 103 17.46 0.31 20.76
N THR A 104 18.64 -0.15 20.36
CA THR A 104 19.09 -1.53 20.57
C THR A 104 19.26 -1.90 22.04
N GLU A 105 19.39 -0.92 22.93
CA GLU A 105 19.38 -1.11 24.38
C GLU A 105 18.02 -1.60 24.93
N PHE A 106 17.00 -1.53 24.11
CA PHE A 106 15.63 -1.90 24.46
C PHE A 106 15.16 -3.10 23.63
N ALA A 107 14.58 -4.09 24.30
CA ALA A 107 13.80 -5.13 23.64
C ALA A 107 12.40 -4.57 23.40
N MET A 108 11.99 -4.47 22.16
CA MET A 108 10.66 -4.01 21.79
C MET A 108 9.78 -5.17 21.32
N ALA A 109 8.52 -5.14 21.74
CA ALA A 109 7.50 -6.12 21.34
C ALA A 109 6.18 -5.42 21.02
N ALA A 110 5.39 -6.00 20.14
CA ALA A 110 4.11 -5.44 19.76
C ALA A 110 3.04 -6.54 19.62
N ARG A 111 1.77 -6.11 19.75
CA ARG A 111 0.57 -6.89 19.41
C ARG A 111 -0.28 -6.10 18.42
N GLY A 112 -0.92 -6.80 17.48
CA GLY A 112 -1.71 -6.20 16.39
C GLY A 112 -0.87 -5.68 15.22
N GLY A 113 0.44 -5.94 15.23
CA GLY A 113 1.39 -5.55 14.20
C GLY A 113 2.78 -6.07 14.51
N SER A 114 3.78 -5.59 13.78
CA SER A 114 5.20 -5.89 14.00
C SER A 114 5.95 -4.63 14.42
N ILE A 115 7.06 -4.80 15.16
CA ILE A 115 7.94 -3.69 15.50
C ILE A 115 9.39 -4.05 15.20
N GLU A 116 10.05 -3.19 14.44
CA GLU A 116 11.45 -3.35 14.06
C GLU A 116 12.16 -2.00 14.20
N SER A 117 13.32 -2.01 14.87
CA SER A 117 14.14 -0.81 15.08
C SER A 117 13.35 0.41 15.58
N GLY A 118 12.34 0.20 16.43
CA GLY A 118 11.50 1.27 16.97
C GLY A 118 10.37 1.74 16.03
N VAL A 119 10.24 1.16 14.84
CA VAL A 119 9.10 1.41 13.94
C VAL A 119 8.09 0.29 14.10
N PHE A 120 6.91 0.64 14.60
CA PHE A 120 5.76 -0.24 14.65
C PHE A 120 4.99 -0.16 13.34
N THR A 121 4.75 -1.30 12.71
CA THR A 121 3.89 -1.41 11.52
C THR A 121 2.62 -2.15 11.93
N ALA A 122 1.49 -1.43 11.93
CA ALA A 122 0.20 -2.00 12.22
C ALA A 122 -0.19 -3.05 11.17
N SER A 123 -0.86 -4.12 11.59
CA SER A 123 -1.44 -5.08 10.64
C SER A 123 -2.36 -4.36 9.65
N PRO A 124 -2.26 -4.65 8.35
CA PRO A 124 -3.21 -4.12 7.36
C PRO A 124 -4.62 -4.73 7.50
N ASP A 125 -4.74 -5.88 8.15
CA ASP A 125 -6.03 -6.49 8.48
C ASP A 125 -6.66 -5.77 9.68
N PRO A 126 -7.79 -5.05 9.52
CA PRO A 126 -8.44 -4.34 10.60
C PRO A 126 -8.95 -5.25 11.70
N PHE A 127 -9.20 -6.53 11.40
CA PHE A 127 -9.63 -7.51 12.39
C PHE A 127 -8.49 -8.04 13.28
N ALA A 128 -7.24 -7.88 12.88
CA ALA A 128 -6.09 -8.25 13.71
C ALA A 128 -5.91 -7.35 14.94
N ALA A 129 -6.59 -6.20 14.98
CA ALA A 129 -6.47 -5.19 16.04
C ALA A 129 -7.78 -4.90 16.76
N LEU A 130 -8.69 -5.86 16.82
CA LEU A 130 -9.98 -5.68 17.52
C LEU A 130 -9.84 -5.32 19.01
N LEU A 131 -8.73 -5.73 19.64
CA LEU A 131 -8.37 -5.38 21.00
C LEU A 131 -7.35 -4.22 21.06
N GLY A 132 -7.15 -3.49 19.97
CA GLY A 132 -6.15 -2.43 19.85
C GLY A 132 -4.74 -2.95 19.61
N TYR A 133 -3.83 -1.99 19.54
CA TYR A 133 -2.40 -2.20 19.37
C TYR A 133 -1.68 -2.00 20.68
N ASP A 134 -0.84 -2.94 21.08
CA ASP A 134 0.06 -2.77 22.22
C ASP A 134 1.50 -2.66 21.72
N VAL A 135 2.23 -1.70 22.25
CA VAL A 135 3.67 -1.58 22.05
C VAL A 135 4.35 -1.55 23.40
N LYS A 136 5.36 -2.39 23.58
CA LYS A 136 6.10 -2.55 24.83
C LYS A 136 7.59 -2.37 24.58
N ALA A 137 8.25 -1.59 25.40
CA ALA A 137 9.72 -1.50 25.49
C ALA A 137 10.18 -2.05 26.83
N THR A 138 11.28 -2.79 26.81
CA THR A 138 11.92 -3.37 28.01
C THR A 138 13.42 -3.08 27.93
N PHE A 139 14.00 -2.46 28.96
CA PHE A 139 15.43 -2.20 29.01
C PHE A 139 16.20 -3.52 29.17
N ARG A 140 17.21 -3.77 28.32
CA ARG A 140 17.88 -5.08 28.25
C ARG A 140 18.74 -5.38 29.48
N LEU A 141 19.39 -4.37 30.06
CA LEU A 141 20.24 -4.53 31.23
C LEU A 141 19.45 -4.69 32.55
N ASP A 142 18.22 -4.16 32.61
CA ASP A 142 17.29 -4.34 33.72
C ASP A 142 15.86 -4.56 33.21
N LYS A 143 15.48 -5.83 33.15
CA LYS A 143 14.15 -6.25 32.62
C LYS A 143 12.97 -5.78 33.49
N SER A 144 13.22 -5.29 34.73
CA SER A 144 12.18 -4.69 35.57
C SER A 144 11.71 -3.33 35.02
N LYS A 145 12.54 -2.67 34.22
CA LYS A 145 12.21 -1.38 33.58
C LYS A 145 11.50 -1.64 32.27
N THR A 146 10.18 -1.46 32.31
CA THR A 146 9.31 -1.66 31.16
C THR A 146 8.36 -0.48 31.01
N SER A 147 7.99 -0.19 29.75
CA SER A 147 6.89 0.71 29.41
C SER A 147 6.04 0.05 28.34
N GLN A 148 4.72 0.11 28.51
CA GLN A 148 3.75 -0.39 27.54
C GLN A 148 2.70 0.69 27.28
N LYS A 149 2.36 0.87 26.01
CA LYS A 149 1.28 1.76 25.58
C LYS A 149 0.27 0.96 24.78
N HIS A 150 -0.99 1.32 24.97
CA HIS A 150 -2.13 0.78 24.24
C HIS A 150 -2.71 1.86 23.34
N PHE A 151 -3.04 1.51 22.09
CA PHE A 151 -3.60 2.42 21.09
C PHE A 151 -4.83 1.78 20.48
N ALA A 152 -5.91 2.52 20.37
CA ALA A 152 -7.09 2.08 19.62
C ALA A 152 -6.78 2.05 18.11
N PRO A 153 -7.39 1.14 17.35
CA PRO A 153 -7.39 1.21 15.90
C PRO A 153 -8.20 2.45 15.44
N GLU A 154 -7.79 3.03 14.33
CA GLU A 154 -8.51 4.12 13.68
C GLU A 154 -8.98 3.65 12.30
N TYR A 155 -10.28 3.68 12.06
CA TYR A 155 -10.87 3.20 10.81
C TYR A 155 -11.21 4.32 9.82
N THR A 156 -11.02 5.59 10.18
CA THR A 156 -11.24 6.77 9.32
C THR A 156 -10.36 6.79 8.08
N CYS A 157 -9.23 6.10 8.14
CA CYS A 157 -8.28 5.95 7.03
C CYS A 157 -8.61 4.82 6.05
N ILE A 158 -9.59 3.97 6.39
CA ILE A 158 -10.08 2.93 5.48
C ILE A 158 -11.23 3.54 4.68
N THR A 159 -10.94 4.05 3.50
CA THR A 159 -11.87 4.87 2.71
C THR A 159 -12.30 4.25 1.41
N GLY A 160 -11.79 3.08 1.02
CA GLY A 160 -12.11 2.47 -0.26
C GLY A 160 -11.98 0.95 -0.31
N VAL A 161 -12.85 0.33 -1.09
CA VAL A 161 -12.85 -1.09 -1.45
C VAL A 161 -13.13 -1.27 -2.95
N GLY A 162 -12.93 -2.48 -3.45
CA GLY A 162 -13.07 -2.79 -4.87
C GLY A 162 -11.81 -2.44 -5.66
N THR A 163 -11.92 -2.42 -6.97
CA THR A 163 -10.79 -2.16 -7.87
C THR A 163 -11.27 -1.53 -9.18
N SER A 164 -10.33 -1.05 -9.98
CA SER A 164 -10.59 -0.58 -11.35
C SER A 164 -10.10 -1.61 -12.35
N GLY A 165 -10.67 -1.60 -13.56
CA GLY A 165 -10.13 -2.32 -14.70
C GLY A 165 -8.67 -1.92 -14.97
N ALA A 166 -7.88 -2.85 -15.51
CA ALA A 166 -6.51 -2.56 -15.86
C ALA A 166 -6.42 -1.54 -17.02
N SER A 167 -5.49 -0.61 -16.92
CA SER A 167 -5.21 0.30 -18.03
C SER A 167 -4.63 -0.44 -19.24
N GLY A 168 -4.93 0.03 -20.44
CA GLY A 168 -4.36 -0.46 -21.68
C GLY A 168 -2.84 -0.25 -21.71
N ASN A 169 -2.14 -1.14 -22.38
CA ASN A 169 -0.70 -1.02 -22.56
C ASN A 169 -0.36 0.17 -23.47
N TYR A 170 0.74 0.85 -23.17
CA TYR A 170 1.29 1.87 -24.08
C TYR A 170 1.75 1.23 -25.39
N GLY A 171 1.54 1.92 -26.52
CA GLY A 171 2.10 1.55 -27.79
C GLY A 171 3.64 1.59 -27.77
N GLY A 172 4.28 0.61 -28.35
CA GLY A 172 5.73 0.58 -28.48
C GLY A 172 6.23 1.72 -29.39
N SER A 173 7.39 2.29 -29.10
CA SER A 173 8.03 3.29 -29.98
C SER A 173 8.47 2.65 -31.29
N GLY A 174 8.34 3.38 -32.42
CA GLY A 174 8.83 2.97 -33.72
C GLY A 174 10.36 2.90 -33.76
N ASN A 175 10.89 1.99 -34.53
CA ASN A 175 12.34 1.86 -34.75
C ASN A 175 12.89 3.06 -35.53
N GLY A 176 14.08 3.51 -35.19
CA GLY A 176 14.78 4.54 -35.97
C GLY A 176 15.07 4.07 -37.39
N GLY A 177 15.05 5.01 -38.37
CA GLY A 177 15.43 4.73 -39.75
C GLY A 177 16.89 4.35 -39.91
N SER A 178 17.20 3.56 -40.92
CA SER A 178 18.58 3.17 -41.23
C SER A 178 19.45 4.39 -41.59
N SER A 179 20.78 4.24 -41.46
CA SER A 179 21.79 5.29 -41.73
C SER A 179 21.83 5.77 -43.18
N ASN A 180 21.06 5.18 -44.11
CA ASN A 180 21.04 5.55 -45.52
C ASN A 180 19.80 6.41 -45.90
N GLY A 181 19.33 7.27 -44.99
CA GLY A 181 18.13 8.05 -45.23
C GLY A 181 16.87 7.21 -45.17
N GLY A 182 16.88 6.06 -44.49
CA GLY A 182 15.71 5.23 -44.33
C GLY A 182 14.61 5.92 -43.50
N ALA A 183 13.35 5.59 -43.75
CA ALA A 183 12.24 6.08 -42.98
C ALA A 183 12.24 5.52 -41.55
N GLY A 184 11.85 6.33 -40.56
CA GLY A 184 11.52 5.83 -39.23
C GLY A 184 10.30 4.91 -39.24
N GLY A 185 10.27 3.93 -38.37
CA GLY A 185 9.13 3.03 -38.20
C GLY A 185 7.93 3.72 -37.54
N ALA A 186 6.73 3.19 -37.78
CA ALA A 186 5.52 3.66 -37.10
C ALA A 186 5.55 3.32 -35.60
N GLY A 187 5.01 4.20 -34.77
CA GLY A 187 4.68 3.90 -33.38
C GLY A 187 3.56 2.85 -33.30
N GLY A 188 3.60 2.02 -32.27
CA GLY A 188 2.55 1.03 -32.00
C GLY A 188 1.27 1.70 -31.50
N GLN A 189 0.13 1.04 -31.69
CA GLN A 189 -1.15 1.47 -31.13
C GLN A 189 -1.19 1.23 -29.63
N GLY A 190 -1.86 2.11 -28.87
CA GLY A 190 -2.21 1.92 -27.47
C GLY A 190 -3.25 0.80 -27.31
N GLY A 191 -3.12 0.02 -26.28
CA GLY A 191 -4.06 -1.06 -25.93
C GLY A 191 -5.38 -0.52 -25.38
N ALA A 192 -6.45 -1.32 -25.47
CA ALA A 192 -7.71 -1.01 -24.82
C ALA A 192 -7.60 -1.16 -23.30
N GLY A 193 -8.26 -0.30 -22.53
CA GLY A 193 -8.50 -0.48 -21.12
C GLY A 193 -9.47 -1.65 -20.88
N SER A 194 -9.29 -2.37 -19.76
CA SER A 194 -10.19 -3.46 -19.36
C SER A 194 -11.46 -2.91 -18.73
N ALA A 195 -12.56 -3.67 -18.84
CA ALA A 195 -13.78 -3.34 -18.11
C ALA A 195 -13.59 -3.41 -16.59
N GLY A 196 -14.35 -2.61 -15.86
CA GLY A 196 -14.44 -2.65 -14.41
C GLY A 196 -15.07 -3.96 -13.91
N PRO A 197 -14.84 -4.33 -12.63
CA PRO A 197 -15.31 -5.58 -12.05
C PRO A 197 -16.81 -5.58 -11.79
N LYS A 198 -17.37 -6.80 -11.65
CA LYS A 198 -18.73 -7.02 -11.15
C LYS A 198 -18.69 -7.32 -9.67
N LEU A 199 -19.34 -6.50 -8.85
CA LEU A 199 -19.25 -6.55 -7.40
C LEU A 199 -20.62 -6.66 -6.76
N ASN A 200 -20.75 -7.52 -5.75
CA ASN A 200 -21.83 -7.50 -4.77
C ASN A 200 -21.25 -6.95 -3.46
N VAL A 201 -21.85 -5.92 -2.93
CA VAL A 201 -21.40 -5.18 -1.76
C VAL A 201 -22.44 -5.28 -0.67
N TYR A 202 -22.11 -5.91 0.43
CA TYR A 202 -22.97 -6.05 1.61
C TYR A 202 -22.45 -5.17 2.71
N VAL A 203 -23.33 -4.40 3.35
CA VAL A 203 -22.94 -3.42 4.36
C VAL A 203 -23.83 -3.55 5.58
N SER A 204 -23.21 -3.58 6.76
CA SER A 204 -23.92 -3.58 8.04
C SER A 204 -23.13 -2.83 9.10
N ILE A 205 -23.64 -2.80 10.33
CA ILE A 205 -22.96 -2.25 11.51
C ILE A 205 -22.64 -3.40 12.46
N VAL A 206 -21.42 -3.38 12.99
CA VAL A 206 -20.93 -4.34 13.97
C VAL A 206 -20.53 -3.65 15.27
N GLU A 207 -20.57 -4.44 16.33
CA GLU A 207 -19.94 -4.16 17.62
C GLU A 207 -18.60 -4.88 17.70
N THR A 208 -17.59 -4.22 18.21
CA THR A 208 -16.28 -4.76 18.49
C THR A 208 -15.94 -4.57 19.97
N PRO A 209 -14.87 -5.19 20.51
CA PRO A 209 -14.49 -4.97 21.90
C PRO A 209 -14.17 -3.53 22.28
N LEU A 210 -13.82 -2.68 21.31
CA LEU A 210 -13.42 -1.28 21.55
C LEU A 210 -14.45 -0.25 21.07
N PHE A 211 -15.38 -0.67 20.21
CA PHE A 211 -16.34 0.25 19.59
C PHE A 211 -17.72 -0.41 19.53
N ASP A 212 -18.73 0.30 20.00
CA ASP A 212 -20.11 -0.15 19.96
C ASP A 212 -20.72 -0.13 18.55
N ARG A 213 -20.17 0.73 17.66
CA ARG A 213 -20.68 0.89 16.30
C ARG A 213 -19.53 1.14 15.30
N VAL A 214 -19.30 0.20 14.41
CA VAL A 214 -18.34 0.29 13.30
C VAL A 214 -19.02 -0.25 12.05
N GLY A 215 -18.81 0.40 10.91
CA GLY A 215 -19.27 -0.15 9.65
C GLY A 215 -18.47 -1.39 9.27
N VAL A 216 -19.15 -2.41 8.78
CA VAL A 216 -18.55 -3.58 8.15
C VAL A 216 -19.03 -3.67 6.71
N ILE A 217 -18.11 -3.93 5.80
CA ILE A 217 -18.39 -4.10 4.38
C ILE A 217 -17.75 -5.40 3.88
N ARG A 218 -18.57 -6.19 3.19
CA ARG A 218 -18.14 -7.37 2.43
C ARG A 218 -18.36 -7.12 0.96
N VAL A 219 -17.31 -7.26 0.17
CA VAL A 219 -17.35 -7.21 -1.30
C VAL A 219 -17.15 -8.64 -1.78
N SER A 220 -17.95 -9.07 -2.75
CA SER A 220 -17.83 -10.37 -3.41
C SER A 220 -18.06 -10.24 -4.91
N GLY A 221 -17.64 -11.24 -5.68
CA GLY A 221 -17.71 -11.28 -7.13
C GLY A 221 -16.33 -11.40 -7.76
N ASP A 222 -15.96 -10.48 -8.64
CA ASP A 222 -14.61 -10.49 -9.23
C ASP A 222 -13.51 -10.13 -8.21
N VAL A 223 -13.88 -9.58 -7.06
CA VAL A 223 -13.01 -9.26 -5.92
C VAL A 223 -13.66 -9.74 -4.64
N GLU A 224 -12.89 -10.36 -3.76
CA GLU A 224 -13.32 -10.74 -2.41
C GLU A 224 -12.61 -9.86 -1.38
N GLN A 225 -13.38 -9.13 -0.56
CA GLN A 225 -12.83 -8.25 0.46
C GLN A 225 -13.79 -8.13 1.65
N LEU A 226 -13.27 -8.20 2.86
CA LEU A 226 -14.01 -7.94 4.09
C LEU A 226 -13.20 -6.93 4.93
N THR A 227 -13.83 -5.83 5.34
CA THR A 227 -13.14 -4.81 6.13
C THR A 227 -14.07 -4.04 7.04
N LEU A 228 -13.49 -3.34 8.00
CA LEU A 228 -14.17 -2.38 8.87
C LEU A 228 -13.93 -0.95 8.36
N PHE A 229 -14.87 -0.05 8.63
CA PHE A 229 -14.72 1.37 8.29
C PHE A 229 -15.45 2.26 9.29
N ASP A 230 -15.06 3.53 9.36
CA ASP A 230 -15.71 4.52 10.18
C ASP A 230 -16.98 5.05 9.49
N LEU A 231 -18.11 4.99 10.19
CA LEU A 231 -19.42 5.40 9.64
C LEU A 231 -19.47 6.88 9.27
N SER A 232 -18.70 7.75 9.95
CA SER A 232 -18.70 9.18 9.69
C SER A 232 -17.93 9.57 8.42
N THR A 233 -16.92 8.78 8.03
CA THR A 233 -16.17 9.00 6.80
C THR A 233 -16.81 8.30 5.61
N GLY A 234 -17.55 7.22 5.88
CA GLY A 234 -18.13 6.38 4.85
C GLY A 234 -17.08 5.59 4.05
N MET A 235 -17.54 4.93 2.98
CA MET A 235 -16.74 4.04 2.15
C MET A 235 -16.96 4.30 0.66
N ASN A 236 -15.88 4.35 -0.11
CA ASN A 236 -15.93 4.41 -1.55
C ASN A 236 -15.78 2.99 -2.13
N VAL A 237 -16.68 2.61 -3.01
CA VAL A 237 -16.63 1.34 -3.75
C VAL A 237 -16.24 1.65 -5.19
N SER A 238 -15.12 1.10 -5.65
CA SER A 238 -14.63 1.33 -7.01
C SER A 238 -14.85 0.10 -7.88
N ALA A 239 -15.51 0.31 -9.02
CA ALA A 239 -15.62 -0.64 -10.11
C ALA A 239 -15.44 0.08 -11.46
N ARG A 240 -14.46 0.98 -11.54
CA ARG A 240 -14.19 1.80 -12.74
C ARG A 240 -13.62 0.95 -13.87
N GLY A 241 -13.87 1.38 -15.11
CA GLY A 241 -13.14 0.89 -16.27
C GLY A 241 -11.67 1.37 -16.29
N GLY A 242 -10.79 0.59 -16.90
CA GLY A 242 -9.39 0.96 -17.13
C GLY A 242 -9.25 2.00 -18.22
N SER A 243 -8.30 2.92 -18.13
CA SER A 243 -7.99 3.86 -19.21
C SER A 243 -7.37 3.15 -20.41
N GLY A 244 -7.64 3.64 -21.61
CA GLY A 244 -6.91 3.25 -22.80
C GLY A 244 -5.42 3.61 -22.71
N GLY A 245 -4.56 2.84 -23.35
CA GLY A 245 -3.13 3.13 -23.45
C GLY A 245 -2.85 4.21 -24.49
N ASP A 246 -1.82 5.02 -24.25
CA ASP A 246 -1.39 6.01 -25.25
C ASP A 246 -0.69 5.32 -26.43
N GLY A 247 -0.78 5.91 -27.62
CA GLY A 247 -0.06 5.50 -28.81
C GLY A 247 1.44 5.70 -28.65
N GLY A 248 2.25 4.82 -29.25
CA GLY A 248 3.71 4.90 -29.25
C GLY A 248 4.22 6.01 -30.17
N SER A 249 5.38 6.60 -29.84
CA SER A 249 6.03 7.58 -30.71
C SER A 249 6.56 6.95 -32.00
N GLY A 250 6.45 7.63 -33.12
CA GLY A 250 7.09 7.26 -34.36
C GLY A 250 8.62 7.28 -34.25
N GLY A 251 9.31 6.41 -34.98
CA GLY A 251 10.75 6.37 -35.04
C GLY A 251 11.32 7.56 -35.82
N ASN A 252 12.49 8.04 -35.44
CA ASN A 252 13.17 9.10 -36.18
C ASN A 252 13.66 8.58 -37.54
N GLY A 253 13.64 9.42 -38.58
CA GLY A 253 14.23 9.15 -39.88
C GLY A 253 15.74 8.97 -39.78
N GLY A 254 16.30 8.09 -40.62
CA GLY A 254 17.73 7.87 -40.72
C GLY A 254 18.49 9.04 -41.35
N GLN A 255 19.74 9.23 -40.95
CA GLN A 255 20.61 10.23 -41.51
C GLN A 255 20.92 9.91 -42.98
N GLY A 256 20.95 10.94 -43.86
CA GLY A 256 21.41 10.80 -45.22
C GLY A 256 22.81 10.23 -45.31
N ALA A 257 23.02 9.17 -46.09
CA ALA A 257 24.32 8.53 -46.22
C ALA A 257 24.95 8.82 -47.59
N GLY A 258 26.21 9.12 -47.56
CA GLY A 258 27.06 9.41 -48.71
C GLY A 258 28.31 10.17 -48.30
N PRO A 259 29.23 10.39 -49.22
CA PRO A 259 30.37 11.29 -49.00
C PRO A 259 29.85 12.67 -48.54
N PHE A 260 30.62 13.35 -47.71
CA PHE A 260 30.33 14.75 -47.33
C PHE A 260 30.07 15.58 -48.60
N GLY A 261 29.06 16.42 -48.54
CA GLY A 261 28.67 17.26 -49.69
C GLY A 261 27.91 16.55 -50.81
N SER A 262 27.52 15.26 -50.65
CA SER A 262 26.72 14.55 -51.66
C SER A 262 25.29 15.04 -51.82
N GLY A 263 24.82 15.98 -50.98
CA GLY A 263 23.46 16.54 -51.03
C GLY A 263 22.32 15.56 -50.79
N LYS A 264 22.64 14.37 -50.19
CA LYS A 264 21.61 13.35 -49.96
C LYS A 264 20.72 13.74 -48.78
N SER A 265 19.39 13.59 -48.94
CA SER A 265 18.40 13.88 -47.94
C SER A 265 18.42 12.88 -46.79
N GLY A 266 18.11 13.34 -45.57
CA GLY A 266 17.69 12.46 -44.48
C GLY A 266 16.34 11.78 -44.76
N GLY A 267 16.10 10.64 -44.10
CA GLY A 267 14.84 9.90 -44.19
C GLY A 267 13.68 10.60 -43.45
N PRO A 268 12.44 10.33 -43.82
CA PRO A 268 11.28 10.83 -43.07
C PRO A 268 11.16 10.18 -41.71
N GLY A 269 10.65 10.91 -40.72
CA GLY A 269 10.20 10.34 -39.44
C GLY A 269 8.98 9.45 -39.63
N GLY A 270 8.86 8.42 -38.79
CA GLY A 270 7.68 7.53 -38.80
C GLY A 270 6.46 8.19 -38.16
N PRO A 271 5.22 7.77 -38.52
CA PRO A 271 4.02 8.25 -37.85
C PRO A 271 3.95 7.78 -36.40
N GLY A 272 3.32 8.57 -35.52
CA GLY A 272 2.94 8.15 -34.19
C GLY A 272 1.82 7.12 -34.25
N GLY A 273 1.69 6.30 -33.20
CA GLY A 273 0.60 5.34 -33.04
C GLY A 273 -0.67 6.00 -32.51
N ASP A 274 -1.80 5.38 -32.74
CA ASP A 274 -3.09 5.84 -32.19
C ASP A 274 -3.26 5.42 -30.76
N GLY A 275 -4.01 6.21 -29.95
CA GLY A 275 -4.41 5.85 -28.59
C GLY A 275 -5.45 4.73 -28.57
N GLY A 276 -5.48 3.94 -27.52
CA GLY A 276 -6.44 2.89 -27.28
C GLY A 276 -7.77 3.38 -26.68
N PRO A 277 -8.88 2.65 -26.83
CA PRO A 277 -10.16 2.98 -26.18
C PRO A 277 -10.11 2.72 -24.68
N GLY A 278 -10.89 3.47 -23.90
CA GLY A 278 -11.13 3.19 -22.48
C GLY A 278 -12.01 1.96 -22.29
N GLY A 279 -11.88 1.26 -21.17
CA GLY A 279 -12.71 0.13 -20.76
C GLY A 279 -14.03 0.59 -20.13
N ASP A 280 -15.10 -0.16 -20.30
CA ASP A 280 -16.40 0.13 -19.67
C ASP A 280 -16.32 0.00 -18.14
N GLY A 281 -17.09 0.78 -17.39
CA GLY A 281 -17.29 0.63 -15.95
C GLY A 281 -17.97 -0.69 -15.60
N GLY A 282 -17.74 -1.17 -14.38
CA GLY A 282 -18.30 -2.43 -13.89
C GLY A 282 -19.75 -2.33 -13.45
N SER A 283 -20.27 -3.38 -12.86
CA SER A 283 -21.58 -3.39 -12.23
C SER A 283 -21.48 -3.61 -10.73
N VAL A 284 -22.18 -2.81 -9.93
CA VAL A 284 -22.17 -2.89 -8.48
C VAL A 284 -23.58 -3.03 -7.96
N VAL A 285 -23.83 -4.09 -7.20
CA VAL A 285 -25.07 -4.27 -6.42
C VAL A 285 -24.72 -3.97 -4.95
N VAL A 286 -25.29 -2.92 -4.38
CA VAL A 286 -25.12 -2.53 -2.98
C VAL A 286 -26.35 -3.00 -2.20
N VAL A 287 -26.12 -3.86 -1.21
CA VAL A 287 -27.14 -4.34 -0.29
C VAL A 287 -26.80 -3.84 1.11
N THR A 288 -27.58 -2.89 1.60
CA THR A 288 -27.42 -2.34 2.96
C THR A 288 -28.37 -3.07 3.90
N ASP A 289 -27.92 -3.27 5.13
CA ASP A 289 -28.75 -3.82 6.20
C ASP A 289 -29.96 -2.91 6.43
N ASP A 290 -31.17 -3.47 6.31
CA ASP A 290 -32.43 -2.72 6.42
C ASP A 290 -32.68 -2.16 7.80
N ARG A 291 -32.00 -2.71 8.82
CA ARG A 291 -32.04 -2.22 10.21
C ARG A 291 -31.32 -0.86 10.38
N PHE A 292 -30.46 -0.47 9.44
CA PHE A 292 -29.60 0.73 9.52
C PHE A 292 -29.72 1.58 8.25
N PRO A 293 -30.80 2.37 8.12
CA PRO A 293 -31.05 3.15 6.90
C PRO A 293 -29.95 4.20 6.60
N GLU A 294 -29.19 4.65 7.60
CA GLU A 294 -28.07 5.57 7.46
C GLU A 294 -26.91 5.02 6.64
N LEU A 295 -26.82 3.71 6.45
CA LEU A 295 -25.77 3.08 5.66
C LEU A 295 -25.83 3.45 4.18
N ARG A 296 -27.00 3.84 3.68
CA ARG A 296 -27.15 4.26 2.28
C ARG A 296 -26.30 5.48 1.96
N ASP A 297 -26.23 6.43 2.88
CA ASP A 297 -25.47 7.67 2.71
C ASP A 297 -23.97 7.48 2.98
N ALA A 298 -23.62 6.39 3.67
CA ALA A 298 -22.24 6.07 4.00
C ALA A 298 -21.48 5.40 2.83
N ILE A 299 -22.18 4.93 1.79
CA ILE A 299 -21.57 4.21 0.67
C ILE A 299 -21.64 5.05 -0.60
N ARG A 300 -20.48 5.31 -1.20
CA ARG A 300 -20.34 5.99 -2.49
C ARG A 300 -19.79 5.00 -3.51
N VAL A 301 -20.39 4.92 -4.68
CA VAL A 301 -20.01 3.96 -5.72
C VAL A 301 -19.51 4.71 -6.96
N ASP A 302 -18.36 4.30 -7.47
CA ASP A 302 -17.78 4.81 -8.71
C ASP A 302 -17.66 3.67 -9.72
N VAL A 303 -18.51 3.71 -10.73
CA VAL A 303 -18.58 2.78 -11.88
C VAL A 303 -18.27 3.50 -13.20
N SER A 304 -17.56 4.63 -13.15
CA SER A 304 -17.24 5.38 -14.37
C SER A 304 -16.42 4.55 -15.35
N GLY A 305 -16.66 4.76 -16.65
CA GLY A 305 -15.82 4.21 -17.70
C GLY A 305 -14.40 4.80 -17.69
N GLY A 306 -13.45 4.06 -18.23
CA GLY A 306 -12.08 4.52 -18.40
C GLY A 306 -11.96 5.61 -19.48
N GLY A 307 -11.02 6.55 -19.29
CA GLY A 307 -10.70 7.54 -20.31
C GLY A 307 -10.01 6.93 -21.55
N PRO A 308 -10.10 7.58 -22.72
CA PRO A 308 -9.38 7.17 -23.92
C PRO A 308 -7.88 7.46 -23.79
N GLY A 309 -7.05 6.70 -24.53
CA GLY A 309 -5.62 6.94 -24.64
C GLY A 309 -5.25 8.10 -25.55
N GLY A 310 -4.13 8.76 -25.28
CA GLY A 310 -3.59 9.84 -26.09
C GLY A 310 -2.91 9.37 -27.38
N ALA A 311 -2.68 10.30 -28.31
CA ALA A 311 -1.94 10.08 -29.55
C ALA A 311 -0.43 9.94 -29.28
N GLY A 312 0.24 9.05 -30.00
CA GLY A 312 1.69 9.03 -30.09
C GLY A 312 2.23 10.20 -30.94
N SER A 313 3.38 10.72 -30.60
CA SER A 313 4.05 11.75 -31.42
C SER A 313 4.65 11.16 -32.69
N GLY A 314 4.67 11.92 -33.77
CA GLY A 314 5.46 11.57 -34.95
C GLY A 314 6.97 11.61 -34.68
N GLY A 315 7.72 10.77 -35.38
CA GLY A 315 9.18 10.78 -35.34
C GLY A 315 9.75 11.99 -36.07
N ARG A 316 10.94 12.41 -35.69
CA ARG A 316 11.65 13.50 -36.39
C ARG A 316 12.28 13.01 -37.68
N GLY A 317 12.26 13.85 -38.74
CA GLY A 317 13.01 13.59 -39.94
C GLY A 317 14.53 13.54 -39.70
N GLY A 318 15.22 12.65 -40.36
CA GLY A 318 16.68 12.52 -40.27
C GLY A 318 17.40 13.70 -40.88
N SER A 319 18.62 13.97 -40.43
CA SER A 319 19.52 14.99 -41.00
C SER A 319 19.95 14.56 -42.41
N GLY A 320 20.18 15.51 -43.33
CA GLY A 320 20.88 15.27 -44.60
C GLY A 320 22.37 14.95 -44.37
N THR A 321 23.09 14.70 -45.47
CA THR A 321 24.54 14.58 -45.45
C THR A 321 25.21 15.89 -45.03
N PRO A 322 26.20 15.88 -44.16
CA PRO A 322 26.95 17.10 -43.78
C PRO A 322 27.56 17.80 -44.97
N PRO A 323 27.75 19.15 -44.92
CA PRO A 323 28.38 19.93 -45.98
C PRO A 323 29.91 19.59 -46.08
N ASP A 324 30.47 19.70 -47.30
CA ASP A 324 31.92 19.55 -47.52
C ASP A 324 32.41 20.64 -48.53
N LYS A 325 33.49 21.33 -48.17
CA LYS A 325 34.28 22.26 -49.04
C LYS A 325 33.47 23.03 -50.10
N GLY A 326 32.43 23.73 -49.65
CA GLY A 326 31.60 24.56 -50.53
C GLY A 326 30.39 23.85 -51.21
N LEU A 327 30.23 22.57 -50.91
CA LEU A 327 29.03 21.82 -51.30
C LEU A 327 27.94 21.93 -50.19
N PRO A 328 26.68 22.08 -50.53
CA PRO A 328 25.61 22.29 -49.56
C PRO A 328 25.32 21.03 -48.73
N GLU A 329 24.79 21.24 -47.52
CA GLU A 329 24.21 20.19 -46.71
C GLU A 329 23.02 19.57 -47.43
N GLY A 330 22.84 18.26 -47.33
CA GLY A 330 21.65 17.58 -47.80
C GLY A 330 20.42 18.03 -46.98
N PRO A 331 19.23 18.10 -47.62
CA PRO A 331 18.03 18.51 -46.91
C PRO A 331 17.64 17.51 -45.77
N LYS A 332 17.08 18.04 -44.68
CA LYS A 332 16.46 17.25 -43.61
C LYS A 332 15.23 16.52 -44.16
N GLY A 333 15.01 15.27 -43.77
CA GLY A 333 13.79 14.57 -44.02
C GLY A 333 12.58 15.23 -43.32
N PRO A 334 11.35 15.03 -43.81
CA PRO A 334 10.15 15.51 -43.14
C PRO A 334 9.93 14.79 -41.80
N ASP A 335 9.34 15.50 -40.85
CA ASP A 335 8.89 14.89 -39.60
C ASP A 335 7.65 14.02 -39.87
N GLY A 336 7.50 12.91 -39.12
CA GLY A 336 6.33 12.04 -39.21
C GLY A 336 5.08 12.72 -38.63
N PRO A 337 3.89 12.39 -39.11
CA PRO A 337 2.65 12.88 -38.50
C PRO A 337 2.44 12.26 -37.12
N PRO A 338 1.78 12.97 -36.17
CA PRO A 338 1.33 12.36 -34.92
C PRO A 338 0.26 11.28 -35.22
N GLY A 339 0.08 10.35 -34.31
CA GLY A 339 -1.08 9.46 -34.28
C GLY A 339 -2.37 10.22 -33.96
N SER A 340 -3.46 9.51 -33.87
CA SER A 340 -4.76 10.03 -33.43
C SER A 340 -5.00 9.68 -31.96
N ALA A 341 -5.47 10.61 -31.15
CA ALA A 341 -6.02 10.26 -29.85
C ALA A 341 -7.27 9.40 -30.03
N SER A 342 -7.47 8.40 -29.18
CA SER A 342 -8.74 7.69 -29.13
C SER A 342 -9.84 8.68 -28.70
N ASN A 343 -10.98 8.64 -29.34
CA ASN A 343 -12.17 9.37 -28.92
C ASN A 343 -13.21 8.46 -28.25
N VAL A 344 -12.85 7.20 -28.01
CA VAL A 344 -13.71 6.19 -27.40
C VAL A 344 -13.36 6.05 -25.92
N ALA A 345 -14.13 6.73 -25.07
CA ALA A 345 -14.14 6.45 -23.62
C ALA A 345 -14.99 5.21 -23.34
N GLY A 346 -14.69 4.51 -22.26
CA GLY A 346 -15.56 3.47 -21.74
C GLY A 346 -16.90 4.05 -21.31
N ARG A 347 -17.96 3.26 -21.36
CA ARG A 347 -19.29 3.63 -20.85
C ARG A 347 -19.30 3.48 -19.33
N ASP A 348 -20.10 4.30 -18.66
CA ASP A 348 -20.35 4.09 -17.24
C ASP A 348 -21.06 2.75 -17.00
N GLY A 349 -20.75 2.11 -15.89
CA GLY A 349 -21.35 0.87 -15.45
C GLY A 349 -22.74 1.07 -14.83
N SER A 350 -23.21 0.06 -14.14
CA SER A 350 -24.52 0.08 -13.49
C SER A 350 -24.39 -0.02 -11.97
N ILE A 351 -25.29 0.68 -11.26
CA ILE A 351 -25.42 0.62 -9.79
C ILE A 351 -26.84 0.19 -9.49
N GLU A 352 -26.99 -0.85 -8.68
CA GLU A 352 -28.24 -1.25 -8.05
C GLU A 352 -28.09 -1.14 -6.54
N SER A 353 -29.05 -0.51 -5.85
CA SER A 353 -29.03 -0.36 -4.39
C SER A 353 -30.34 -0.87 -3.81
N ARG A 354 -30.25 -1.71 -2.78
CA ARG A 354 -31.40 -2.24 -2.06
C ARG A 354 -31.11 -2.37 -0.58
N ALA A 355 -32.15 -2.47 0.26
CA ALA A 355 -32.03 -2.71 1.67
C ALA A 355 -32.68 -4.07 2.00
N GLU A 356 -31.93 -4.96 2.63
CA GLU A 356 -32.36 -6.32 2.98
C GLU A 356 -31.65 -6.76 4.25
N ASP A 357 -32.10 -7.86 4.86
CA ASP A 357 -31.35 -8.53 5.91
C ASP A 357 -30.09 -9.17 5.33
N VAL A 358 -28.93 -8.67 5.73
CA VAL A 358 -27.61 -9.14 5.29
C VAL A 358 -26.91 -10.03 6.34
N GLY A 359 -27.61 -10.43 7.41
CA GLY A 359 -27.02 -11.16 8.52
C GLY A 359 -26.25 -12.41 8.09
N SER A 360 -26.79 -13.17 7.14
CA SER A 360 -26.13 -14.38 6.62
C SER A 360 -24.82 -14.12 5.88
N MET A 361 -24.64 -12.93 5.30
CA MET A 361 -23.43 -12.55 4.58
C MET A 361 -22.24 -12.31 5.52
N PHE A 362 -22.50 -12.13 6.80
CA PHE A 362 -21.52 -11.87 7.85
C PHE A 362 -21.42 -13.01 8.88
N ALA A 363 -21.84 -14.22 8.54
CA ALA A 363 -21.75 -15.38 9.44
C ALA A 363 -20.30 -15.76 9.83
N GLU A 364 -19.31 -15.38 9.02
CA GLU A 364 -17.89 -15.70 9.20
C GLU A 364 -17.08 -14.58 9.88
N LEU A 365 -17.75 -13.65 10.58
CA LEU A 365 -17.02 -12.60 11.30
C LEU A 365 -16.10 -13.20 12.37
N PRO A 366 -14.89 -12.60 12.56
CA PRO A 366 -13.96 -13.07 13.57
C PRO A 366 -14.53 -13.01 14.99
N PRO A 367 -14.04 -13.86 15.91
CA PRO A 367 -14.44 -13.82 17.32
C PRO A 367 -14.28 -12.41 17.92
N GLY A 368 -15.31 -11.95 18.63
CA GLY A 368 -15.35 -10.62 19.23
C GLY A 368 -16.01 -9.55 18.36
N VAL A 369 -16.33 -9.84 17.11
CA VAL A 369 -17.14 -8.98 16.24
C VAL A 369 -18.56 -9.56 16.15
N ARG A 370 -19.57 -8.71 16.35
CA ARG A 370 -20.98 -9.12 16.27
C ARG A 370 -21.76 -8.09 15.47
N LEU A 371 -22.71 -8.55 14.69
CA LEU A 371 -23.68 -7.64 14.07
C LEU A 371 -24.46 -6.89 15.14
N SER A 372 -24.55 -5.57 15.01
CA SER A 372 -25.35 -4.74 15.91
C SER A 372 -26.82 -5.13 15.83
N GLY A 373 -27.48 -5.17 16.98
CA GLY A 373 -28.88 -5.60 17.09
C GLY A 373 -29.10 -7.12 16.99
N ALA A 374 -28.06 -7.93 16.84
CA ALA A 374 -28.18 -9.38 16.99
C ALA A 374 -28.43 -9.74 18.47
N PRO A 375 -29.26 -10.76 18.77
CA PRO A 375 -29.48 -11.23 20.13
C PRO A 375 -28.12 -11.54 20.79
N ARG A 376 -27.91 -11.00 21.99
CA ARG A 376 -26.72 -11.33 22.75
C ARG A 376 -26.71 -12.78 23.10
N ALA A 377 -25.75 -13.56 22.62
CA ALA A 377 -25.59 -14.94 23.01
C ALA A 377 -25.56 -15.00 24.56
N GLU A 378 -26.47 -15.76 25.13
CA GLU A 378 -26.51 -15.97 26.59
C GLU A 378 -25.16 -16.56 27.02
N PRO A 379 -24.50 -16.00 28.02
CA PRO A 379 -23.21 -16.55 28.46
C PRO A 379 -23.39 -18.01 28.82
N ALA A 380 -22.51 -18.85 28.28
CA ALA A 380 -22.55 -20.28 28.56
C ALA A 380 -22.64 -20.49 30.10
N PRO A 381 -23.54 -21.37 30.59
CA PRO A 381 -23.65 -21.62 32.00
C PRO A 381 -22.27 -22.01 32.56
N PRO A 382 -21.94 -21.55 33.77
CA PRO A 382 -20.66 -21.87 34.35
C PRO A 382 -20.49 -23.40 34.41
N PRO A 383 -19.28 -23.91 34.16
CA PRO A 383 -19.03 -25.35 34.23
C PRO A 383 -19.50 -25.88 35.62
N PRO A 384 -20.15 -27.06 35.68
CA PRO A 384 -20.57 -27.61 36.95
C PRO A 384 -19.38 -27.70 37.91
N PRO A 385 -19.58 -27.43 39.21
CA PRO A 385 -18.52 -27.50 40.18
C PRO A 385 -17.92 -28.93 40.17
N PRO A 386 -16.57 -29.05 40.34
CA PRO A 386 -15.90 -30.33 40.34
C PRO A 386 -16.57 -31.26 41.39
N GLU A 387 -16.90 -32.47 40.98
CA GLU A 387 -17.45 -33.46 41.91
C GLU A 387 -16.51 -33.64 43.13
N PRO A 388 -17.08 -33.67 44.34
CA PRO A 388 -16.30 -33.86 45.54
C PRO A 388 -15.55 -35.20 45.46
N PRO A 389 -14.29 -35.28 45.90
CA PRO A 389 -13.49 -36.47 45.78
C PRO A 389 -14.20 -37.65 46.50
N THR A 390 -14.51 -38.71 45.76
CA THR A 390 -15.10 -39.95 46.27
C THR A 390 -14.17 -40.52 47.38
N LYS A 391 -14.69 -40.51 48.61
CA LYS A 391 -13.97 -41.09 49.77
C LYS A 391 -13.66 -42.56 49.47
N GLY A 392 -12.39 -42.82 49.20
CA GLY A 392 -11.86 -44.16 48.98
C GLY A 392 -12.23 -45.07 50.14
N LYS A 393 -12.94 -46.18 49.86
CA LYS A 393 -13.24 -47.25 50.81
C LYS A 393 -11.92 -47.81 51.33
N LYS A 394 -11.62 -47.57 52.63
CA LYS A 394 -10.50 -48.21 53.34
C LYS A 394 -10.69 -49.70 53.23
N LYS A 395 -9.81 -50.44 52.52
CA LYS A 395 -9.68 -51.90 52.63
C LYS A 395 -9.29 -52.27 54.05
N LYS A 396 -10.14 -53.08 54.73
CA LYS A 396 -9.80 -53.75 56.00
C LYS A 396 -8.66 -54.75 55.74
N PRO A 397 -7.60 -54.78 56.53
CA PRO A 397 -6.62 -55.86 56.46
C PRO A 397 -7.24 -57.16 57.02
N ALA A 398 -6.85 -58.29 56.39
CA ALA A 398 -7.18 -59.60 56.80
C ALA A 398 -6.35 -60.06 58.01
#